data_42d77e0710aa38143a4d21825de98004
#
_entry.id   42d77e0710aa38143a4d21825de98004
#
_cell.length_a   1.000
_cell.length_b   1.000
_cell.length_c   1.000
_cell.angle_alpha   90.00
_cell.angle_beta   90.00
_cell.angle_gamma   90.00
#
_symmetry.space_group_name_H-M   'P 1'
#
loop_
_entity.id
_entity.type
_entity.pdbx_description
1 polymer ?
#
loop_
_entity_poly.entity_id
_entity_poly.type
_entity_poly.pdbx_seq_one_letter_code
_entity_poly.pdbx_strand_id
1 'polypeptide(L)'
;MLSYSNPLFHFAGGAPLSKETHDFIRVCMGCPVLQGYGLTETTACATLMEMSELSTEKVGPPNQGVQIKLVNWEEGNYRVTDQPRPRGEIVIGGGSVAEG
;
A
#
# COMPACT_ATOMS: atom_id res chain seq x y z
N MET A 1 13.30 1.16 -19.57
CA MET A 1 13.79 2.51 -19.21
C MET A 1 14.95 2.39 -18.24
N LEU A 2 16.05 2.97 -18.57
CA LEU A 2 17.17 3.06 -17.64
C LEU A 2 17.46 4.51 -17.37
N SER A 3 17.50 4.84 -16.11
CA SER A 3 17.94 6.15 -15.67
C SER A 3 19.45 6.15 -15.59
N TYR A 4 20.05 7.21 -16.04
CA TYR A 4 21.50 7.40 -15.86
C TYR A 4 21.86 7.75 -14.44
N SER A 5 20.92 8.22 -13.65
CA SER A 5 21.09 8.41 -12.23
C SER A 5 20.42 7.21 -11.53
N ASN A 6 21.05 6.72 -10.48
CA ASN A 6 20.42 5.69 -9.67
C ASN A 6 19.14 6.26 -9.04
N PRO A 7 17.98 5.67 -9.29
CA PRO A 7 16.79 6.13 -8.63
C PRO A 7 16.93 5.90 -7.13
N LEU A 8 16.42 6.85 -6.34
CA LEU A 8 16.41 6.70 -4.89
C LEU A 8 15.47 5.59 -4.45
N PHE A 9 14.38 5.38 -5.20
CA PHE A 9 13.40 4.35 -4.91
C PHE A 9 12.46 4.20 -6.09
N HIS A 10 11.68 3.11 -6.10
CA HIS A 10 10.60 2.87 -7.04
C HIS A 10 9.30 2.68 -6.29
N PHE A 11 8.20 3.07 -6.93
CA PHE A 11 6.86 2.82 -6.41
C PHE A 11 6.20 1.68 -7.15
N ALA A 12 5.41 0.88 -6.42
CA ALA A 12 4.52 -0.11 -6.99
C ALA A 12 3.13 0.09 -6.38
N GLY A 13 2.14 0.20 -7.23
CA GLY A 13 0.76 0.41 -6.78
C GLY A 13 -0.23 0.01 -7.86
N GLY A 14 -1.51 0.14 -7.57
CA GLY A 14 -2.59 -0.20 -8.49
C GLY A 14 -3.04 -1.65 -8.44
N ALA A 15 -2.21 -2.55 -7.98
CA ALA A 15 -2.54 -3.96 -7.81
C ALA A 15 -1.58 -4.59 -6.82
N PRO A 16 -1.95 -5.72 -6.19
CA PRO A 16 -1.04 -6.42 -5.29
C PRO A 16 0.23 -6.85 -6.00
N LEU A 17 1.35 -6.73 -5.32
CA LEU A 17 2.65 -7.14 -5.80
C LEU A 17 3.09 -8.40 -5.05
N SER A 18 3.38 -9.47 -5.78
CA SER A 18 3.80 -10.72 -5.14
C SER A 18 5.15 -10.56 -4.47
N LYS A 19 5.39 -11.40 -3.47
CA LYS A 19 6.68 -11.40 -2.75
C LYS A 19 7.84 -11.61 -3.71
N GLU A 20 7.72 -12.58 -4.60
CA GLU A 20 8.78 -12.94 -5.55
C GLU A 20 9.10 -11.80 -6.50
N THR A 21 8.07 -11.15 -7.04
CA THR A 21 8.24 -10.01 -7.93
C THR A 21 8.83 -8.82 -7.19
N HIS A 22 8.36 -8.56 -5.97
CA HIS A 22 8.88 -7.46 -5.17
C HIS A 22 10.37 -7.64 -4.89
N ASP A 23 10.78 -8.82 -4.43
CA ASP A 23 12.18 -9.12 -4.16
C ASP A 23 13.03 -9.07 -5.44
N PHE A 24 12.50 -9.60 -6.54
CA PHE A 24 13.19 -9.60 -7.83
C PHE A 24 13.49 -8.17 -8.32
N ILE A 25 12.48 -7.30 -8.29
CA ILE A 25 12.65 -5.92 -8.74
C ILE A 25 13.62 -5.18 -7.82
N ARG A 26 13.50 -5.40 -6.51
CA ARG A 26 14.40 -4.76 -5.54
C ARG A 26 15.86 -5.11 -5.82
N VAL A 27 16.15 -6.36 -6.14
CA VAL A 27 17.50 -6.81 -6.47
C VAL A 27 17.94 -6.25 -7.83
N CYS A 28 17.10 -6.35 -8.85
CA CYS A 28 17.44 -5.90 -10.20
C CYS A 28 17.69 -4.40 -10.28
N MET A 29 16.91 -3.61 -9.56
CA MET A 29 17.03 -2.15 -9.59
C MET A 29 18.06 -1.62 -8.60
N GLY A 30 18.46 -2.42 -7.62
CA GLY A 30 19.43 -2.02 -6.61
C GLY A 30 18.95 -0.87 -5.74
N CYS A 31 17.65 -0.72 -5.53
CA CYS A 31 17.08 0.35 -4.73
C CYS A 31 15.81 -0.12 -4.01
N PRO A 32 15.34 0.64 -3.00
CA PRO A 32 14.08 0.29 -2.35
C PRO A 32 12.91 0.30 -3.33
N VAL A 33 12.04 -0.70 -3.23
CA VAL A 33 10.80 -0.79 -3.99
C VAL A 33 9.66 -0.74 -2.99
N LEU A 34 8.89 0.33 -3.03
CA LEU A 34 7.85 0.64 -2.05
C LEU A 34 6.49 0.32 -2.62
N GLN A 35 5.68 -0.41 -1.87
CA GLN A 35 4.27 -0.57 -2.21
C GLN A 35 3.45 0.52 -1.55
N GLY A 36 2.43 0.98 -2.26
CA GLY A 36 1.44 1.89 -1.75
C GLY A 36 0.05 1.43 -2.12
N TYR A 37 -0.93 1.90 -1.40
CA TYR A 37 -2.34 1.64 -1.66
C TYR A 37 -3.09 2.95 -1.76
N GLY A 38 -3.97 3.04 -2.74
CA GLY A 38 -4.79 4.21 -2.90
C GLY A 38 -5.86 4.02 -3.95
N LEU A 39 -6.75 4.98 -3.99
CA LEU A 39 -7.84 5.05 -4.95
C LEU A 39 -7.80 6.42 -5.60
N THR A 40 -8.49 6.56 -6.74
CA THR A 40 -8.65 7.86 -7.37
C THR A 40 -9.26 8.87 -6.40
N GLU A 41 -10.23 8.42 -5.60
CA GLU A 41 -10.91 9.26 -4.61
C GLU A 41 -10.01 9.68 -3.45
N THR A 42 -8.86 9.00 -3.24
CA THR A 42 -7.89 9.35 -2.20
C THR A 42 -6.67 10.06 -2.75
N THR A 43 -6.81 10.67 -3.92
CA THR A 43 -5.72 11.36 -4.62
C THR A 43 -4.54 10.39 -4.85
N ALA A 44 -4.89 9.17 -5.20
CA ALA A 44 -4.01 8.08 -5.62
C ALA A 44 -3.18 7.41 -4.52
N CYS A 45 -3.03 8.00 -3.34
CA CYS A 45 -2.15 7.40 -2.34
C CYS A 45 -2.67 7.60 -0.92
N ALA A 46 -3.15 6.53 -0.30
CA ALA A 46 -3.58 6.56 1.10
C ALA A 46 -2.52 5.97 2.04
N THR A 47 -1.77 4.96 1.58
CA THR A 47 -0.70 4.36 2.36
C THR A 47 0.57 4.24 1.53
N LEU A 48 1.71 4.17 2.20
CA LEU A 48 2.99 4.00 1.54
C LEU A 48 3.96 3.32 2.50
N MET A 49 4.72 2.35 2.00
CA MET A 49 5.78 1.73 2.77
C MET A 49 6.90 2.73 3.06
N GLU A 50 7.56 2.57 4.19
CA GLU A 50 8.74 3.35 4.53
C GLU A 50 9.97 2.84 3.75
N MET A 51 10.90 3.73 3.44
CA MET A 51 12.09 3.37 2.66
C MET A 51 12.98 2.34 3.36
N SER A 52 12.95 2.29 4.68
CA SER A 52 13.70 1.31 5.46
C SER A 52 13.00 -0.05 5.58
N GLU A 53 11.75 -0.15 5.13
CA GLU A 53 10.98 -1.39 5.22
C GLU A 53 11.42 -2.37 4.15
N LEU A 54 11.87 -3.55 4.57
CA LEU A 54 12.34 -4.60 3.68
C LEU A 54 11.34 -5.76 3.51
N SER A 55 10.24 -5.73 4.26
CA SER A 55 9.23 -6.78 4.13
C SER A 55 8.45 -6.63 2.83
N THR A 56 7.71 -7.68 2.48
CA THR A 56 6.88 -7.75 1.28
C THR A 56 5.43 -7.97 1.66
N GLU A 57 4.53 -7.88 0.69
CA GLU A 57 3.10 -8.13 0.89
C GLU A 57 2.45 -7.16 1.87
N LYS A 58 2.95 -5.94 1.91
CA LYS A 58 2.42 -4.85 2.74
C LYS A 58 2.35 -3.56 1.94
N VAL A 59 1.42 -2.72 2.29
CA VAL A 59 1.25 -1.42 1.62
C VAL A 59 1.63 -0.24 2.53
N GLY A 60 2.12 -0.53 3.73
CA GLY A 60 2.62 0.49 4.65
C GLY A 60 1.54 1.16 5.48
N PRO A 61 1.96 2.05 6.36
CA PRO A 61 1.05 2.80 7.22
C PRO A 61 0.30 3.88 6.44
N PRO A 62 -0.78 4.43 7.02
CA PRO A 62 -1.46 5.57 6.43
C PRO A 62 -0.53 6.77 6.26
N ASN A 63 -0.73 7.51 5.18
CA ASN A 63 -0.01 8.77 4.98
C ASN A 63 -0.46 9.82 5.99
N GLN A 64 0.36 10.84 6.15
CA GLN A 64 0.03 11.93 7.03
C GLN A 64 -1.31 12.58 6.63
N GLY A 65 -2.19 12.77 7.61
CA GLY A 65 -3.50 13.34 7.37
C GLY A 65 -4.55 12.35 6.87
N VAL A 66 -4.19 11.07 6.73
CA VAL A 66 -5.11 10.01 6.30
C VAL A 66 -5.48 9.14 7.48
N GLN A 67 -6.77 8.84 7.61
CA GLN A 67 -7.29 7.92 8.61
C GLN A 67 -7.88 6.71 7.92
N ILE A 68 -7.57 5.52 8.42
CA ILE A 68 -8.04 4.26 7.85
C ILE A 68 -8.65 3.41 8.95
N LYS A 69 -9.81 2.82 8.66
CA LYS A 69 -10.40 1.81 9.53
C LYS A 69 -10.92 0.64 8.73
N LEU A 70 -11.05 -0.50 9.39
CA LEU A 70 -11.70 -1.67 8.83
C LEU A 70 -13.10 -1.79 9.39
N VAL A 71 -14.03 -2.17 8.54
CA VAL A 71 -15.43 -2.43 8.90
C VAL A 71 -15.77 -3.84 8.48
N ASN A 72 -16.56 -4.55 9.27
CA ASN A 72 -17.00 -5.90 8.91
C ASN A 72 -17.65 -5.91 7.55
N TRP A 73 -17.26 -6.88 6.73
CA TRP A 73 -17.84 -7.10 5.42
C TRP A 73 -18.54 -8.47 5.41
N GLU A 74 -19.82 -8.46 5.73
CA GLU A 74 -20.59 -9.68 5.94
C GLU A 74 -20.70 -10.50 4.64
N GLU A 75 -20.85 -9.86 3.48
CA GLU A 75 -20.95 -10.56 2.21
C GLU A 75 -19.72 -11.39 1.88
N GLY A 76 -18.54 -10.87 2.24
CA GLY A 76 -17.28 -11.57 2.07
C GLY A 76 -16.87 -12.39 3.27
N ASN A 77 -17.66 -12.38 4.33
CA ASN A 77 -17.35 -13.07 5.59
C ASN A 77 -16.02 -12.63 6.20
N TYR A 78 -15.71 -11.34 6.10
CA TYR A 78 -14.56 -10.73 6.72
C TYR A 78 -14.98 -9.91 7.93
N ARG A 79 -14.28 -10.06 9.04
CA ARG A 79 -14.59 -9.37 10.28
C ARG A 79 -13.35 -8.79 10.91
N VAL A 80 -13.51 -7.66 11.57
CA VAL A 80 -12.39 -6.99 12.27
C VAL A 80 -11.90 -7.81 13.46
N THR A 81 -12.69 -8.82 13.89
CA THR A 81 -12.31 -9.76 14.95
C THR A 81 -11.62 -11.01 14.42
N ASP A 82 -11.41 -11.13 13.11
CA ASP A 82 -10.77 -12.29 12.51
C ASP A 82 -9.33 -12.48 12.99
N GLN A 83 -8.95 -13.74 13.09
CA GLN A 83 -7.60 -14.15 13.46
C GLN A 83 -6.93 -14.80 12.24
N PRO A 84 -5.64 -14.67 12.09
CA PRO A 84 -4.67 -13.98 12.96
C PRO A 84 -4.63 -12.46 12.79
N ARG A 85 -5.34 -11.91 11.82
CA ARG A 85 -5.36 -10.47 11.54
C ARG A 85 -6.78 -10.00 11.27
N PRO A 86 -7.13 -8.79 11.69
CA PRO A 86 -8.42 -8.20 11.33
C PRO A 86 -8.58 -8.12 9.80
N ARG A 87 -9.78 -8.38 9.32
CA ARG A 87 -10.14 -8.27 7.91
C ARG A 87 -11.43 -7.50 7.77
N GLY A 88 -11.62 -6.84 6.66
CA GLY A 88 -12.85 -6.10 6.44
C GLY A 88 -12.77 -5.14 5.28
N GLU A 89 -13.83 -4.39 5.10
CA GLU A 89 -13.87 -3.30 4.14
C GLU A 89 -13.01 -2.15 4.64
N ILE A 90 -12.20 -1.60 3.76
CA ILE A 90 -11.31 -0.49 4.08
C ILE A 90 -12.06 0.83 3.89
N VAL A 91 -12.17 1.60 4.97
CA VAL A 91 -12.79 2.93 4.93
C VAL A 91 -11.71 3.97 5.19
N ILE A 92 -11.60 4.93 4.29
CA ILE A 92 -10.54 5.94 4.29
C ILE A 92 -11.16 7.33 4.47
N GLY A 93 -10.58 8.11 5.36
CA GLY A 93 -10.96 9.51 5.59
C GLY A 93 -9.72 10.39 5.64
N GLY A 94 -9.93 11.69 5.44
CA GLY A 94 -8.87 12.68 5.51
C GLY A 94 -8.98 13.74 4.43
N GLY A 95 -8.08 14.72 4.47
CA GLY A 95 -8.10 15.84 3.55
C GLY A 95 -7.82 15.48 2.09
N SER A 96 -7.22 14.31 1.85
CA SER A 96 -6.94 13.82 0.49
C SER A 96 -8.10 13.07 -0.15
N VAL A 97 -9.17 12.80 0.60
CA VAL A 97 -10.34 12.10 0.09
C VAL A 97 -11.24 13.08 -0.66
N ALA A 98 -11.56 12.74 -1.91
CA ALA A 98 -12.43 13.57 -2.71
C ALA A 98 -13.88 13.54 -2.18
N GLU A 99 -14.55 14.68 -2.23
CA GLU A 99 -15.98 14.75 -1.96
C GLU A 99 -16.75 14.15 -3.14
N GLY A 100 -17.55 13.16 -2.82
CA GLY A 100 -18.28 12.42 -3.84
C GLY A 100 -19.67 12.95 -4.13
#